data_d8a9f45c778e7c762d93bb931c05883a
#
_entry.id   d8a9f45c778e7c762d93bb931c05883a
#
_cell.length_a   1.000
_cell.length_b   1.000
_cell.length_c   1.000
_cell.angle_alpha   90.00
_cell.angle_beta   90.00
_cell.angle_gamma   90.00
#
_symmetry.space_group_name_H-M   'P 1'
#
loop_
_entity.id
_entity.type
_entity.pdbx_description
1 polymer ?
#
loop_
_entity_poly.entity_id
_entity_poly.type
_entity_poly.pdbx_seq_one_letter_code
_entity_poly.pdbx_strand_id
1 'polypeptide(L)'
;MKSLKGKTVLVTGASRGIGAEIAKRAASDGANVVLAAKTVDPHPKLPGTLPAVAEECEKLGGKALVVQMDLREPNQIEEAASAAVEVFGGIDALVNNASVQTFTTTTDTTPKQFDLLFDINARGTFFMTQACLPHLKRAKNPHILTIASPVNMDPRWFAERLPRTISKYAMSMMVCGWAEEFKEEGVASTGLWPRHAVATMAVKVFSPKTYEGCRDPRIMADAAHWILSQPAMEVTGRFFLDDEALTEKGIPQSEIDAYWLHPTKRSRTSSFLDFDERLTPLGSAGA
;
A
#
# COMPACT_ATOMS: atom_id res chain seq x y z
N MET A 1 4.83 0.06 -24.07
CA MET A 1 4.29 0.34 -22.73
C MET A 1 5.31 -0.10 -21.70
N LYS A 2 5.55 0.72 -20.68
CA LYS A 2 6.41 0.34 -19.55
C LYS A 2 5.72 -0.82 -18.82
N SER A 3 6.45 -1.89 -18.48
CA SER A 3 5.88 -3.17 -18.02
C SER A 3 6.68 -3.72 -16.84
N LEU A 4 5.99 -4.46 -15.97
CA LEU A 4 6.60 -5.21 -14.86
C LEU A 4 6.92 -6.66 -15.25
N LYS A 5 6.80 -7.02 -16.54
CA LYS A 5 7.08 -8.39 -17.02
C LYS A 5 8.48 -8.87 -16.62
N GLY A 6 8.53 -10.01 -15.95
CA GLY A 6 9.77 -10.61 -15.46
C GLY A 6 10.42 -9.88 -14.27
N LYS A 7 9.80 -8.82 -13.75
CA LYS A 7 10.23 -8.14 -12.54
C LYS A 7 9.75 -8.86 -11.30
N THR A 8 10.54 -8.84 -10.24
CA THR A 8 10.16 -9.41 -8.94
C THR A 8 9.65 -8.30 -8.03
N VAL A 9 8.37 -8.39 -7.65
CA VAL A 9 7.67 -7.42 -6.78
C VAL A 9 7.32 -8.11 -5.46
N LEU A 10 7.92 -7.68 -4.36
CA LEU A 10 7.59 -8.15 -3.02
C LEU A 10 6.53 -7.23 -2.41
N VAL A 11 5.39 -7.80 -1.99
CA VAL A 11 4.26 -7.06 -1.44
C VAL A 11 3.98 -7.52 -0.01
N THR A 12 4.11 -6.61 0.96
CA THR A 12 3.72 -6.90 2.34
C THR A 12 2.23 -6.70 2.56
N GLY A 13 1.61 -7.54 3.40
CA GLY A 13 0.16 -7.50 3.63
C GLY A 13 -0.65 -7.93 2.40
N ALA A 14 -0.12 -8.84 1.59
CA ALA A 14 -0.68 -9.26 0.30
C ALA A 14 -1.86 -10.24 0.38
N SER A 15 -2.29 -10.67 1.56
CA SER A 15 -3.36 -11.68 1.70
C SER A 15 -4.76 -11.16 1.34
N ARG A 16 -4.97 -9.85 1.24
CA ARG A 16 -6.26 -9.20 0.93
C ARG A 16 -6.11 -7.71 0.60
N GLY A 17 -7.23 -7.10 0.17
CA GLY A 17 -7.36 -5.65 0.00
C GLY A 17 -6.36 -5.06 -0.99
N ILE A 18 -5.82 -3.88 -0.69
CA ILE A 18 -4.93 -3.14 -1.58
C ILE A 18 -3.70 -3.98 -1.97
N GLY A 19 -3.05 -4.65 -1.00
CA GLY A 19 -1.86 -5.46 -1.28
C GLY A 19 -2.13 -6.63 -2.23
N ALA A 20 -3.27 -7.32 -2.07
CA ALA A 20 -3.68 -8.39 -2.98
C ALA A 20 -3.93 -7.85 -4.41
N GLU A 21 -4.63 -6.72 -4.53
CA GLU A 21 -4.89 -6.14 -5.86
C GLU A 21 -3.61 -5.63 -6.54
N ILE A 22 -2.67 -5.03 -5.79
CA ILE A 22 -1.35 -4.65 -6.33
C ILE A 22 -0.61 -5.89 -6.85
N ALA A 23 -0.59 -6.98 -6.08
CA ALA A 23 0.06 -8.22 -6.49
C ALA A 23 -0.58 -8.80 -7.76
N LYS A 24 -1.91 -8.89 -7.82
CA LYS A 24 -2.66 -9.36 -9.00
C LYS A 24 -2.41 -8.47 -10.22
N ARG A 25 -2.36 -7.16 -10.03
CA ARG A 25 -2.08 -6.23 -11.15
C ARG A 25 -0.66 -6.40 -11.67
N ALA A 26 0.32 -6.58 -10.81
CA ALA A 26 1.69 -6.88 -11.23
C ALA A 26 1.78 -8.23 -11.95
N ALA A 27 1.11 -9.26 -11.42
CA ALA A 27 1.05 -10.59 -12.01
C ALA A 27 0.41 -10.58 -13.40
N SER A 28 -0.64 -9.79 -13.63
CA SER A 28 -1.28 -9.65 -14.95
C SER A 28 -0.36 -9.06 -16.02
N ASP A 29 0.74 -8.44 -15.62
CA ASP A 29 1.80 -7.95 -16.50
C ASP A 29 2.91 -8.99 -16.73
N GLY A 30 2.79 -10.16 -16.10
CA GLY A 30 3.79 -11.23 -16.14
C GLY A 30 4.95 -11.05 -15.14
N ALA A 31 4.72 -10.34 -14.05
CA ALA A 31 5.69 -10.20 -12.96
C ALA A 31 5.78 -11.47 -12.10
N ASN A 32 6.90 -11.64 -11.42
CA ASN A 32 7.05 -12.53 -10.28
C ASN A 32 6.55 -11.74 -9.04
N VAL A 33 5.64 -12.32 -8.26
CA VAL A 33 5.10 -11.67 -7.06
C VAL A 33 5.42 -12.47 -5.81
N VAL A 34 6.01 -11.81 -4.82
CA VAL A 34 6.26 -12.38 -3.49
C VAL A 34 5.18 -11.84 -2.55
N LEU A 35 4.30 -12.73 -2.12
CA LEU A 35 3.14 -12.43 -1.31
C LEU A 35 3.47 -12.66 0.16
N ALA A 36 3.79 -11.60 0.91
CA ALA A 36 4.23 -11.69 2.28
C ALA A 36 3.15 -11.18 3.25
N ALA A 37 2.67 -12.03 4.15
CA ALA A 37 1.74 -11.68 5.23
C ALA A 37 1.62 -12.82 6.26
N LYS A 38 0.91 -12.56 7.35
CA LYS A 38 0.64 -13.57 8.40
C LYS A 38 -0.40 -14.60 8.01
N THR A 39 -1.33 -14.27 7.10
CA THR A 39 -2.57 -15.01 6.88
C THR A 39 -2.42 -16.02 5.75
N VAL A 40 -2.16 -17.27 6.09
CA VAL A 40 -2.17 -18.40 5.17
C VAL A 40 -3.46 -19.19 5.26
N ASP A 41 -4.09 -19.24 6.44
CA ASP A 41 -5.36 -19.92 6.67
C ASP A 41 -6.54 -18.94 6.65
N PRO A 42 -7.76 -19.43 6.30
CA PRO A 42 -8.96 -18.62 6.33
C PRO A 42 -9.26 -18.03 7.70
N HIS A 43 -9.59 -16.75 7.77
CA HIS A 43 -10.00 -16.08 9.00
C HIS A 43 -11.53 -15.87 9.01
N PRO A 44 -12.26 -16.19 10.11
CA PRO A 44 -13.72 -16.15 10.12
C PRO A 44 -14.37 -14.82 9.75
N LYS A 45 -13.69 -13.70 10.06
CA LYS A 45 -14.22 -12.34 9.85
C LYS A 45 -13.55 -11.58 8.71
N LEU A 46 -12.38 -12.03 8.27
CA LEU A 46 -11.57 -11.30 7.29
C LEU A 46 -11.15 -12.29 6.19
N PRO A 47 -11.95 -12.45 5.14
CA PRO A 47 -11.63 -13.33 4.02
C PRO A 47 -10.37 -12.88 3.29
N GLY A 48 -9.73 -13.83 2.61
CA GLY A 48 -8.49 -13.66 1.87
C GLY A 48 -7.29 -14.29 2.59
N THR A 49 -6.56 -15.10 1.85
CA THR A 49 -5.34 -15.80 2.29
C THR A 49 -4.26 -15.64 1.23
N LEU A 50 -3.00 -15.82 1.62
CA LEU A 50 -1.90 -15.77 0.65
C LEU A 50 -2.03 -16.84 -0.44
N PRO A 51 -2.36 -18.13 -0.13
CA PRO A 51 -2.54 -19.14 -1.17
C PRO A 51 -3.63 -18.79 -2.19
N ALA A 52 -4.77 -18.24 -1.74
CA ALA A 52 -5.84 -17.84 -2.65
C ALA A 52 -5.40 -16.71 -3.59
N VAL A 53 -4.66 -15.72 -3.08
CA VAL A 53 -4.11 -14.63 -3.92
C VAL A 53 -3.05 -15.15 -4.87
N ALA A 54 -2.22 -16.11 -4.45
CA ALA A 54 -1.22 -16.74 -5.31
C ALA A 54 -1.86 -17.43 -6.51
N GLU A 55 -2.91 -18.21 -6.28
CA GLU A 55 -3.67 -18.86 -7.35
C GLU A 55 -4.27 -17.85 -8.35
N GLU A 56 -4.80 -16.73 -7.84
CA GLU A 56 -5.29 -15.64 -8.69
C GLU A 56 -4.16 -14.99 -9.51
N CYS A 57 -3.00 -14.75 -8.92
CA CYS A 57 -1.84 -14.19 -9.61
C CYS A 57 -1.33 -15.12 -10.74
N GLU A 58 -1.30 -16.42 -10.49
CA GLU A 58 -0.88 -17.42 -11.49
C GLU A 58 -1.88 -17.52 -12.66
N LYS A 59 -3.18 -17.48 -12.37
CA LYS A 59 -4.24 -17.43 -13.41
C LYS A 59 -4.13 -16.18 -14.28
N LEU A 60 -3.59 -15.07 -13.75
CA LEU A 60 -3.37 -13.83 -14.48
C LEU A 60 -2.06 -13.84 -15.30
N GLY A 61 -1.25 -14.89 -15.21
CA GLY A 61 -0.03 -15.06 -16.02
C GLY A 61 1.27 -14.68 -15.32
N GLY A 62 1.23 -14.30 -14.04
CA GLY A 62 2.43 -14.11 -13.20
C GLY A 62 2.93 -15.41 -12.57
N LYS A 63 4.00 -15.30 -11.80
CA LYS A 63 4.47 -16.35 -10.89
C LYS A 63 4.32 -15.84 -9.46
N ALA A 64 3.84 -16.68 -8.54
CA ALA A 64 3.62 -16.29 -7.16
C ALA A 64 4.47 -17.12 -6.18
N LEU A 65 5.04 -16.45 -5.19
CA LEU A 65 5.69 -17.07 -4.03
C LEU A 65 4.95 -16.64 -2.77
N VAL A 66 4.43 -17.59 -2.02
CA VAL A 66 3.79 -17.35 -0.74
C VAL A 66 4.83 -17.39 0.36
N VAL A 67 4.91 -16.32 1.17
CA VAL A 67 5.78 -16.23 2.34
C VAL A 67 4.96 -15.84 3.56
N GLN A 68 4.79 -16.77 4.49
CA GLN A 68 4.19 -16.45 5.78
C GLN A 68 5.17 -15.65 6.62
N MET A 69 4.80 -14.42 6.97
CA MET A 69 5.68 -13.48 7.67
C MET A 69 4.92 -12.55 8.61
N ASP A 70 5.41 -12.42 9.83
CA ASP A 70 5.02 -11.36 10.75
C ASP A 70 6.09 -10.26 10.72
N LEU A 71 5.71 -9.03 10.37
CA LEU A 71 6.62 -7.87 10.34
C LEU A 71 7.23 -7.49 11.71
N ARG A 72 6.77 -8.10 12.79
CA ARG A 72 7.35 -7.92 14.11
C ARG A 72 8.58 -8.82 14.37
N GLU A 73 8.74 -9.86 13.55
CA GLU A 73 9.76 -10.89 13.70
C GLU A 73 10.91 -10.64 12.72
N PRO A 74 12.08 -10.14 13.17
CA PRO A 74 13.19 -9.78 12.27
C PRO A 74 13.65 -10.94 11.38
N ASN A 75 13.76 -12.15 11.95
CA ASN A 75 14.22 -13.31 11.21
C ASN A 75 13.28 -13.64 10.03
N GLN A 76 11.94 -13.51 10.23
CA GLN A 76 10.97 -13.78 9.17
C GLN A 76 11.04 -12.71 8.06
N ILE A 77 11.43 -11.48 8.40
CA ILE A 77 11.66 -10.42 7.42
C ILE A 77 12.86 -10.77 6.52
N GLU A 78 13.96 -11.19 7.13
CA GLU A 78 15.17 -11.61 6.40
C GLU A 78 14.92 -12.86 5.56
N GLU A 79 14.21 -13.85 6.09
CA GLU A 79 13.79 -15.05 5.39
C GLU A 79 12.92 -14.72 4.17
N ALA A 80 11.99 -13.76 4.28
CA ALA A 80 11.14 -13.34 3.18
C ALA A 80 11.92 -12.71 2.02
N ALA A 81 12.89 -11.84 2.33
CA ALA A 81 13.76 -11.26 1.32
C ALA A 81 14.66 -12.33 0.66
N SER A 82 15.21 -13.24 1.48
CA SER A 82 16.06 -14.34 1.01
C SER A 82 15.31 -15.32 0.10
N ALA A 83 14.09 -15.72 0.48
CA ALA A 83 13.24 -16.59 -0.32
C ALA A 83 12.89 -15.99 -1.69
N ALA A 84 12.63 -14.67 -1.73
CA ALA A 84 12.40 -13.96 -3.00
C ALA A 84 13.60 -14.06 -3.93
N VAL A 85 14.79 -13.90 -3.39
CA VAL A 85 16.05 -13.98 -4.15
C VAL A 85 16.35 -15.42 -4.60
N GLU A 86 16.16 -16.39 -3.73
CA GLU A 86 16.38 -17.80 -4.03
C GLU A 86 15.48 -18.28 -5.19
N VAL A 87 14.20 -17.90 -5.16
CA VAL A 87 13.22 -18.36 -6.15
C VAL A 87 13.26 -17.56 -7.45
N PHE A 88 13.45 -16.25 -7.38
CA PHE A 88 13.30 -15.35 -8.53
C PHE A 88 14.59 -14.62 -8.93
N GLY A 89 15.69 -14.82 -8.18
CA GLY A 89 17.02 -14.29 -8.51
C GLY A 89 17.25 -12.85 -8.06
N GLY A 90 16.25 -12.14 -7.48
CA GLY A 90 16.38 -10.77 -7.03
C GLY A 90 15.06 -10.11 -6.65
N ILE A 91 15.12 -8.84 -6.26
CA ILE A 91 13.95 -8.01 -5.96
C ILE A 91 14.09 -6.70 -6.74
N ASP A 92 13.14 -6.42 -7.63
CA ASP A 92 13.09 -5.17 -8.41
C ASP A 92 12.25 -4.10 -7.71
N ALA A 93 11.20 -4.51 -6.96
CA ALA A 93 10.36 -3.58 -6.23
C ALA A 93 9.90 -4.16 -4.89
N LEU A 94 9.86 -3.30 -3.87
CA LEU A 94 9.23 -3.54 -2.59
C LEU A 94 7.99 -2.68 -2.45
N VAL A 95 6.85 -3.30 -2.09
CA VAL A 95 5.62 -2.60 -1.75
C VAL A 95 5.35 -2.74 -0.25
N ASN A 96 5.64 -1.72 0.51
CA ASN A 96 5.32 -1.59 1.93
C ASN A 96 3.83 -1.21 2.07
N ASN A 97 2.96 -2.23 2.02
CA ASN A 97 1.52 -2.05 2.12
C ASN A 97 0.95 -2.52 3.47
N ALA A 98 1.58 -3.50 4.11
CA ALA A 98 1.10 -3.97 5.42
C ALA A 98 1.01 -2.82 6.43
N SER A 99 -0.15 -2.69 7.05
CA SER A 99 -0.35 -1.72 8.12
C SER A 99 -1.50 -2.12 9.03
N VAL A 100 -1.44 -1.65 10.26
CA VAL A 100 -2.55 -1.74 11.22
C VAL A 100 -3.08 -0.35 11.52
N GLN A 101 -4.33 -0.30 11.97
CA GLN A 101 -4.99 0.94 12.36
C GLN A 101 -5.72 0.76 13.68
N THR A 102 -5.68 1.79 14.51
CA THR A 102 -6.57 1.96 15.66
C THR A 102 -7.33 3.27 15.51
N PHE A 103 -8.50 3.35 16.12
CA PHE A 103 -9.33 4.55 16.09
C PHE A 103 -9.52 5.07 17.52
N THR A 104 -8.44 5.03 18.31
CA THR A 104 -8.40 5.44 19.70
C THR A 104 -7.76 6.81 19.83
N THR A 105 -8.21 7.56 20.85
CA THR A 105 -7.60 8.84 21.27
C THR A 105 -6.36 8.59 22.14
N THR A 106 -5.69 9.63 22.57
CA THR A 106 -4.55 9.53 23.50
C THR A 106 -4.95 8.86 24.81
N THR A 107 -6.13 9.19 25.34
CA THR A 107 -6.65 8.67 26.61
C THR A 107 -7.04 7.20 26.55
N ASP A 108 -7.50 6.74 25.38
CA ASP A 108 -8.08 5.39 25.24
C ASP A 108 -7.09 4.39 24.63
N THR A 109 -5.91 4.87 24.23
CA THR A 109 -4.89 3.99 23.61
C THR A 109 -4.15 3.22 24.67
N THR A 110 -4.26 1.90 24.61
CA THR A 110 -3.47 1.01 25.48
C THR A 110 -2.03 0.88 24.98
N PRO A 111 -1.04 0.58 25.86
CA PRO A 111 0.33 0.31 25.44
C PRO A 111 0.40 -0.74 24.32
N LYS A 112 -0.34 -1.84 24.45
CA LYS A 112 -0.39 -2.90 23.43
C LYS A 112 -0.86 -2.40 22.06
N GLN A 113 -1.81 -1.48 22.01
CA GLN A 113 -2.28 -0.90 20.74
C GLN A 113 -1.24 0.06 20.16
N PHE A 114 -0.59 0.84 20.99
CA PHE A 114 0.48 1.74 20.59
C PHE A 114 1.67 0.97 20.02
N ASP A 115 2.15 -0.03 20.75
CA ASP A 115 3.26 -0.89 20.34
C ASP A 115 2.93 -1.57 19.01
N LEU A 116 1.73 -2.15 18.86
CA LEU A 116 1.32 -2.81 17.63
C LEU A 116 1.33 -1.86 16.42
N LEU A 117 0.91 -0.59 16.59
CA LEU A 117 0.96 0.41 15.53
C LEU A 117 2.40 0.67 15.09
N PHE A 118 3.31 0.87 16.04
CA PHE A 118 4.70 1.19 15.73
C PHE A 118 5.48 -0.03 15.25
N ASP A 119 5.24 -1.20 15.83
CA ASP A 119 5.89 -2.44 15.41
C ASP A 119 5.59 -2.79 13.94
N ILE A 120 4.33 -2.61 13.51
CA ILE A 120 3.95 -2.94 12.13
C ILE A 120 4.24 -1.78 11.18
N ASN A 121 3.71 -0.57 11.49
CA ASN A 121 3.72 0.54 10.53
C ASN A 121 5.11 1.17 10.40
N ALA A 122 5.82 1.37 11.52
CA ALA A 122 7.12 2.01 11.52
C ALA A 122 8.26 0.98 11.46
N ARG A 123 8.42 0.20 12.52
CA ARG A 123 9.53 -0.74 12.65
C ARG A 123 9.53 -1.79 11.53
N GLY A 124 8.40 -2.42 11.28
CA GLY A 124 8.28 -3.46 10.25
C GLY A 124 8.56 -2.93 8.84
N THR A 125 8.05 -1.74 8.50
CA THR A 125 8.34 -1.06 7.23
C THR A 125 9.83 -0.76 7.08
N PHE A 126 10.47 -0.28 8.14
CA PHE A 126 11.90 0.03 8.14
C PHE A 126 12.74 -1.22 7.88
N PHE A 127 12.57 -2.27 8.68
CA PHE A 127 13.39 -3.48 8.58
C PHE A 127 13.09 -4.30 7.32
N MET A 128 11.85 -4.28 6.81
CA MET A 128 11.55 -4.90 5.52
C MET A 128 12.28 -4.19 4.37
N THR A 129 12.33 -2.86 4.41
CA THR A 129 13.12 -2.09 3.45
C THR A 129 14.61 -2.39 3.59
N GLN A 130 15.14 -2.42 4.80
CA GLN A 130 16.55 -2.74 5.07
C GLN A 130 16.93 -4.13 4.51
N ALA A 131 16.10 -5.16 4.73
CA ALA A 131 16.32 -6.51 4.22
C ALA A 131 16.29 -6.58 2.69
N CYS A 132 15.41 -5.82 2.04
CA CYS A 132 15.32 -5.79 0.58
C CYS A 132 16.38 -4.92 -0.09
N LEU A 133 16.93 -3.92 0.60
CA LEU A 133 17.80 -2.90 0.02
C LEU A 133 19.03 -3.45 -0.73
N PRO A 134 19.79 -4.45 -0.22
CA PRO A 134 20.93 -5.01 -0.94
C PRO A 134 20.56 -5.62 -2.29
N HIS A 135 19.32 -6.07 -2.44
CA HIS A 135 18.79 -6.68 -3.66
C HIS A 135 18.24 -5.63 -4.61
N LEU A 136 17.52 -4.63 -4.08
CA LEU A 136 17.04 -3.48 -4.83
C LEU A 136 18.19 -2.73 -5.51
N LYS A 137 19.30 -2.49 -4.82
CA LYS A 137 20.50 -1.84 -5.38
C LYS A 137 21.11 -2.57 -6.58
N ARG A 138 20.78 -3.85 -6.82
CA ARG A 138 21.23 -4.62 -7.99
C ARG A 138 20.23 -4.59 -9.15
N ALA A 139 19.02 -4.12 -8.91
CA ALA A 139 17.99 -4.03 -9.93
C ALA A 139 18.25 -2.86 -10.88
N LYS A 140 17.79 -2.99 -12.14
CA LYS A 140 17.97 -1.94 -13.16
C LYS A 140 17.09 -0.70 -12.94
N ASN A 141 15.94 -0.89 -12.30
CA ASN A 141 14.96 0.17 -12.04
C ASN A 141 14.28 -0.12 -10.69
N PRO A 142 15.00 0.09 -9.57
CA PRO A 142 14.55 -0.33 -8.26
C PRO A 142 13.55 0.65 -7.64
N HIS A 143 12.48 0.09 -7.04
CA HIS A 143 11.44 0.88 -6.39
C HIS A 143 11.13 0.42 -4.97
N ILE A 144 10.98 1.36 -4.07
CA ILE A 144 10.32 1.20 -2.78
C ILE A 144 9.02 2.01 -2.84
N LEU A 145 7.88 1.33 -2.89
CA LEU A 145 6.56 1.95 -2.85
C LEU A 145 5.96 1.74 -1.47
N THR A 146 5.63 2.80 -0.78
CA THR A 146 5.02 2.75 0.55
C THR A 146 3.59 3.27 0.49
N ILE A 147 2.62 2.52 1.04
CA ILE A 147 1.24 3.00 1.17
C ILE A 147 1.19 3.97 2.36
N ALA A 148 1.62 5.19 2.08
CA ALA A 148 1.81 6.28 3.02
C ALA A 148 1.20 7.58 2.50
N SER A 149 0.65 8.39 3.40
CA SER A 149 0.00 9.66 3.08
C SER A 149 1.03 10.76 2.76
N PRO A 150 0.65 11.76 1.99
CA PRO A 150 1.35 13.04 2.01
C PRO A 150 1.44 13.58 3.44
N VAL A 151 2.51 14.32 3.74
CA VAL A 151 2.69 14.95 5.05
C VAL A 151 1.87 16.25 5.11
N ASN A 152 0.87 16.28 5.96
CA ASN A 152 0.05 17.47 6.24
C ASN A 152 0.07 17.73 7.73
N MET A 153 0.70 18.84 8.14
CA MET A 153 0.91 19.18 9.56
C MET A 153 -0.27 19.96 10.19
N ASP A 154 -1.42 20.02 9.54
CA ASP A 154 -2.62 20.60 10.14
C ASP A 154 -2.99 19.86 11.44
N PRO A 155 -3.14 20.55 12.59
CA PRO A 155 -3.45 19.93 13.89
C PRO A 155 -4.70 19.04 13.89
N ARG A 156 -5.69 19.29 13.02
CA ARG A 156 -6.91 18.48 12.91
C ARG A 156 -6.61 17.00 12.61
N TRP A 157 -5.51 16.70 11.91
CA TRP A 157 -5.12 15.31 11.59
C TRP A 157 -4.52 14.57 12.78
N PHE A 158 -4.12 15.29 13.82
CA PHE A 158 -3.54 14.75 15.04
C PHE A 158 -4.58 14.64 16.18
N ALA A 159 -5.60 15.50 16.18
CA ALA A 159 -6.48 15.71 17.33
C ALA A 159 -7.26 14.46 17.79
N GLU A 160 -7.76 13.65 16.85
CA GLU A 160 -8.68 12.54 17.20
C GLU A 160 -8.02 11.15 17.19
N ARG A 161 -6.88 11.01 16.54
CA ARG A 161 -6.26 9.70 16.25
C ARG A 161 -4.75 9.76 16.27
N LEU A 162 -4.21 10.48 17.26
CA LEU A 162 -2.77 10.78 17.34
C LEU A 162 -1.88 9.55 17.16
N PRO A 163 -2.07 8.41 17.86
CA PRO A 163 -1.20 7.25 17.72
C PRO A 163 -1.15 6.71 16.28
N ARG A 164 -2.32 6.65 15.61
CA ARG A 164 -2.39 6.25 14.20
C ARG A 164 -1.67 7.25 13.30
N THR A 165 -1.91 8.55 13.51
CA THR A 165 -1.32 9.60 12.67
C THR A 165 0.20 9.57 12.73
N ILE A 166 0.78 9.54 13.93
CA ILE A 166 2.24 9.51 14.08
C ILE A 166 2.86 8.23 13.51
N SER A 167 2.19 7.07 13.67
CA SER A 167 2.69 5.82 13.08
C SER A 167 2.66 5.84 11.54
N LYS A 168 1.64 6.47 10.93
CA LYS A 168 1.57 6.64 9.48
C LYS A 168 2.58 7.69 8.98
N TYR A 169 2.77 8.77 9.72
CA TYR A 169 3.77 9.77 9.36
C TYR A 169 5.20 9.26 9.50
N ALA A 170 5.47 8.32 10.42
CA ALA A 170 6.75 7.61 10.40
C ALA A 170 7.01 6.95 9.03
N MET A 171 6.01 6.28 8.44
CA MET A 171 6.15 5.72 7.08
C MET A 171 6.38 6.82 6.03
N SER A 172 5.68 7.94 6.13
CA SER A 172 5.85 9.07 5.19
C SER A 172 7.22 9.72 5.31
N MET A 173 7.74 9.89 6.53
CA MET A 173 9.09 10.40 6.78
C MET A 173 10.16 9.45 6.21
N MET A 174 9.95 8.13 6.29
CA MET A 174 10.82 7.15 5.65
C MET A 174 10.83 7.30 4.12
N VAL A 175 9.69 7.58 3.50
CA VAL A 175 9.64 7.85 2.05
C VAL A 175 10.55 9.03 1.70
N CYS A 176 10.45 10.13 2.45
CA CYS A 176 11.29 11.32 2.22
C CYS A 176 12.78 11.03 2.47
N GLY A 177 13.08 10.38 3.62
CA GLY A 177 14.46 10.08 4.01
C GLY A 177 15.15 9.14 3.03
N TRP A 178 14.51 8.04 2.66
CA TRP A 178 15.07 7.06 1.71
C TRP A 178 15.19 7.60 0.29
N ALA A 179 14.33 8.53 -0.11
CA ALA A 179 14.45 9.18 -1.41
C ALA A 179 15.76 9.95 -1.56
N GLU A 180 16.27 10.55 -0.49
CA GLU A 180 17.56 11.25 -0.49
C GLU A 180 18.71 10.28 -0.16
N GLU A 181 18.52 9.38 0.84
CA GLU A 181 19.56 8.44 1.29
C GLU A 181 20.00 7.50 0.18
N PHE A 182 19.07 7.01 -0.67
CA PHE A 182 19.35 6.02 -1.71
C PHE A 182 19.45 6.62 -3.13
N LYS A 183 19.57 7.94 -3.23
CA LYS A 183 19.58 8.66 -4.50
C LYS A 183 20.76 8.26 -5.39
N GLU A 184 21.94 8.16 -4.80
CA GLU A 184 23.16 7.81 -5.54
C GLU A 184 23.14 6.33 -6.01
N GLU A 185 22.41 5.47 -5.32
CA GLU A 185 22.20 4.08 -5.75
C GLU A 185 21.05 3.93 -6.75
N GLY A 186 20.36 5.01 -7.08
CA GLY A 186 19.26 5.02 -8.03
C GLY A 186 18.00 4.27 -7.56
N VAL A 187 17.83 4.06 -6.24
CA VAL A 187 16.65 3.40 -5.67
C VAL A 187 15.57 4.43 -5.38
N ALA A 188 14.43 4.33 -6.08
CA ALA A 188 13.30 5.20 -5.81
C ALA A 188 12.59 4.87 -4.50
N SER A 189 12.21 5.89 -3.76
CA SER A 189 11.30 5.79 -2.62
C SER A 189 10.10 6.71 -2.85
N THR A 190 8.89 6.13 -2.91
CA THR A 190 7.67 6.82 -3.34
C THR A 190 6.51 6.49 -2.40
N GLY A 191 5.68 7.48 -2.08
CA GLY A 191 4.44 7.31 -1.35
C GLY A 191 3.24 7.18 -2.28
N LEU A 192 2.28 6.30 -1.94
CA LEU A 192 0.98 6.23 -2.61
C LEU A 192 -0.12 6.24 -1.55
N TRP A 193 -1.13 7.09 -1.73
CA TRP A 193 -2.25 7.22 -0.81
C TRP A 193 -3.58 7.28 -1.55
N PRO A 194 -4.65 6.66 -1.04
CA PRO A 194 -5.96 6.77 -1.66
C PRO A 194 -6.57 8.15 -1.39
N ARG A 195 -7.05 8.84 -2.43
CA ARG A 195 -7.79 10.10 -2.26
C ARG A 195 -9.10 9.89 -1.50
N HIS A 196 -9.76 8.78 -1.73
CA HIS A 196 -11.01 8.39 -1.08
C HIS A 196 -10.89 7.02 -0.42
N ALA A 197 -11.84 6.69 0.46
CA ALA A 197 -11.86 5.37 1.08
C ALA A 197 -11.94 4.28 0.01
N VAL A 198 -11.16 3.23 0.20
CA VAL A 198 -11.06 2.06 -0.69
C VAL A 198 -11.82 0.88 -0.08
N ALA A 199 -12.59 0.17 -0.88
CA ALA A 199 -13.47 -0.91 -0.47
C ALA A 199 -12.68 -2.16 -0.04
N THR A 200 -12.01 -2.07 1.07
CA THR A 200 -11.34 -3.21 1.70
C THR A 200 -12.25 -3.88 2.73
N MET A 201 -11.93 -5.12 3.09
CA MET A 201 -12.65 -5.80 4.17
C MET A 201 -12.52 -5.08 5.52
N ALA A 202 -11.41 -4.38 5.75
CA ALA A 202 -11.25 -3.54 6.92
C ALA A 202 -12.31 -2.42 6.96
N VAL A 203 -12.52 -1.72 5.84
CA VAL A 203 -13.58 -0.69 5.74
C VAL A 203 -14.97 -1.33 5.91
N LYS A 204 -15.22 -2.48 5.30
CA LYS A 204 -16.51 -3.18 5.43
C LYS A 204 -16.84 -3.55 6.88
N VAL A 205 -15.83 -3.98 7.64
CA VAL A 205 -16.01 -4.39 9.04
C VAL A 205 -16.08 -3.19 9.99
N PHE A 206 -15.16 -2.22 9.85
CA PHE A 206 -15.04 -1.11 10.80
C PHE A 206 -15.88 0.13 10.46
N SER A 207 -16.28 0.26 9.19
CA SER A 207 -17.06 1.41 8.71
C SER A 207 -18.03 0.99 7.60
N PRO A 208 -18.99 0.09 7.88
CA PRO A 208 -19.86 -0.50 6.86
C PRO A 208 -20.70 0.54 6.11
N LYS A 209 -21.09 1.63 6.77
CA LYS A 209 -21.83 2.73 6.12
C LYS A 209 -21.01 3.46 5.06
N THR A 210 -19.68 3.48 5.19
CA THR A 210 -18.77 4.11 4.23
C THR A 210 -18.52 3.21 3.02
N TYR A 211 -18.66 1.90 3.17
CA TYR A 211 -18.22 0.91 2.19
C TYR A 211 -18.85 1.10 0.79
N GLU A 212 -20.15 1.37 0.72
CA GLU A 212 -20.84 1.56 -0.56
C GLU A 212 -20.34 2.77 -1.36
N GLY A 213 -19.89 3.80 -0.66
CA GLY A 213 -19.32 5.00 -1.27
C GLY A 213 -17.81 4.92 -1.53
N CYS A 214 -17.19 3.76 -1.35
CA CYS A 214 -15.77 3.57 -1.59
C CYS A 214 -15.43 3.42 -3.07
N ARG A 215 -14.15 3.59 -3.38
CA ARG A 215 -13.57 3.17 -4.65
C ARG A 215 -13.13 1.71 -4.59
N ASP A 216 -13.18 1.03 -5.71
CA ASP A 216 -12.62 -0.31 -5.91
C ASP A 216 -11.11 -0.30 -5.62
N PRO A 217 -10.55 -1.26 -4.87
CA PRO A 217 -9.12 -1.30 -4.57
C PRO A 217 -8.22 -1.45 -5.80
N ARG A 218 -8.76 -1.82 -6.96
CA ARG A 218 -8.02 -1.84 -8.24
C ARG A 218 -7.47 -0.48 -8.63
N ILE A 219 -8.09 0.63 -8.20
CA ILE A 219 -7.53 1.98 -8.46
C ILE A 219 -6.13 2.14 -7.85
N MET A 220 -5.93 1.64 -6.62
CA MET A 220 -4.64 1.65 -5.96
C MET A 220 -3.63 0.73 -6.67
N ALA A 221 -4.11 -0.39 -7.20
CA ALA A 221 -3.28 -1.35 -7.93
C ALA A 221 -2.80 -0.78 -9.28
N ASP A 222 -3.68 -0.13 -10.01
CA ASP A 222 -3.34 0.50 -11.29
C ASP A 222 -2.43 1.72 -11.12
N ALA A 223 -2.62 2.51 -10.06
CA ALA A 223 -1.72 3.59 -9.66
C ALA A 223 -0.34 3.06 -9.26
N ALA A 224 -0.29 2.03 -8.41
CA ALA A 224 0.97 1.38 -8.02
C ALA A 224 1.71 0.81 -9.22
N HIS A 225 1.02 0.13 -10.13
CA HIS A 225 1.59 -0.39 -11.36
C HIS A 225 2.22 0.71 -12.21
N TRP A 226 1.51 1.83 -12.38
CA TRP A 226 2.04 2.97 -13.15
C TRP A 226 3.31 3.51 -12.49
N ILE A 227 3.32 3.76 -11.18
CA ILE A 227 4.48 4.27 -10.44
C ILE A 227 5.67 3.32 -10.61
N LEU A 228 5.49 2.03 -10.36
CA LEU A 228 6.54 1.00 -10.43
C LEU A 228 7.07 0.78 -11.86
N SER A 229 6.35 1.24 -12.87
CA SER A 229 6.73 1.16 -14.28
C SER A 229 7.52 2.40 -14.74
N GLN A 230 7.56 3.49 -13.97
CA GLN A 230 8.30 4.69 -14.35
C GLN A 230 9.81 4.51 -14.14
N PRO A 231 10.67 5.33 -14.77
CA PRO A 231 12.06 5.42 -14.34
C PRO A 231 12.13 5.81 -12.87
N ALA A 232 12.90 5.06 -12.07
CA ALA A 232 12.93 5.20 -10.62
C ALA A 232 13.13 6.65 -10.16
N MET A 233 14.11 7.35 -10.74
CA MET A 233 14.46 8.71 -10.33
C MET A 233 13.46 9.79 -10.76
N GLU A 234 12.51 9.48 -11.67
CA GLU A 234 11.43 10.41 -12.04
C GLU A 234 10.30 10.47 -11.00
N VAL A 235 10.19 9.43 -10.15
CA VAL A 235 9.10 9.32 -9.15
C VAL A 235 9.59 9.33 -7.70
N THR A 236 10.91 9.26 -7.46
CA THR A 236 11.46 9.25 -6.10
C THR A 236 11.13 10.53 -5.33
N GLY A 237 10.88 10.40 -4.03
CA GLY A 237 10.55 11.53 -3.13
C GLY A 237 9.12 12.07 -3.30
N ARG A 238 8.34 11.56 -4.25
CA ARG A 238 6.98 12.02 -4.51
C ARG A 238 5.95 11.23 -3.72
N PHE A 239 4.85 11.91 -3.38
CA PHE A 239 3.63 11.29 -2.87
C PHE A 239 2.55 11.45 -3.93
N PHE A 240 2.00 10.33 -4.36
CA PHE A 240 0.91 10.31 -5.32
C PHE A 240 -0.41 9.98 -4.62
N LEU A 241 -1.46 10.62 -5.05
CA LEU A 241 -2.80 10.10 -4.84
C LEU A 241 -3.15 9.13 -5.98
N ASP A 242 -4.01 8.16 -5.68
CA ASP A 242 -4.38 7.10 -6.61
C ASP A 242 -4.88 7.65 -7.98
N ASP A 243 -5.76 8.64 -7.94
CA ASP A 243 -6.30 9.28 -9.16
C ASP A 243 -5.31 10.24 -9.83
N GLU A 244 -4.43 10.90 -9.08
CA GLU A 244 -3.37 11.75 -9.66
C GLU A 244 -2.39 10.90 -10.48
N ALA A 245 -1.96 9.76 -9.95
CA ALA A 245 -1.09 8.82 -10.66
C ALA A 245 -1.73 8.35 -11.97
N LEU A 246 -3.05 8.05 -11.96
CA LEU A 246 -3.77 7.65 -13.15
C LEU A 246 -3.97 8.82 -14.14
N THR A 247 -4.17 10.02 -13.65
CA THR A 247 -4.24 11.23 -14.49
C THR A 247 -2.91 11.50 -15.17
N GLU A 248 -1.78 11.38 -14.46
CA GLU A 248 -0.44 11.49 -15.05
C GLU A 248 -0.18 10.38 -16.09
N LYS A 249 -0.75 9.20 -15.91
CA LYS A 249 -0.75 8.12 -16.90
C LYS A 249 -1.57 8.46 -18.16
N GLY A 250 -2.40 9.49 -18.12
CA GLY A 250 -3.30 9.90 -19.22
C GLY A 250 -4.64 9.18 -19.21
N ILE A 251 -5.05 8.59 -18.09
CA ILE A 251 -6.38 7.97 -17.94
C ILE A 251 -7.43 9.07 -17.80
N PRO A 252 -8.49 9.08 -18.64
CA PRO A 252 -9.52 10.10 -18.57
C PRO A 252 -10.36 9.97 -17.28
N GLN A 253 -10.90 11.09 -16.80
CA GLN A 253 -11.68 11.13 -15.56
C GLN A 253 -12.85 10.15 -15.54
N SER A 254 -13.50 9.93 -16.67
CA SER A 254 -14.62 8.96 -16.80
C SER A 254 -14.20 7.52 -16.49
N GLU A 255 -12.98 7.13 -16.82
CA GLU A 255 -12.43 5.80 -16.48
C GLU A 255 -12.02 5.75 -15.01
N ILE A 256 -11.48 6.85 -14.45
CA ILE A 256 -11.20 6.97 -13.01
C ILE A 256 -12.50 6.89 -12.21
N ASP A 257 -13.58 7.50 -12.70
CA ASP A 257 -14.88 7.44 -12.05
C ASP A 257 -15.51 6.03 -12.08
N ALA A 258 -15.12 5.18 -13.00
CA ALA A 258 -15.57 3.78 -13.04
C ALA A 258 -15.08 2.93 -11.84
N TYR A 259 -14.09 3.39 -11.07
CA TYR A 259 -13.68 2.73 -9.82
C TYR A 259 -14.64 2.95 -8.66
N TRP A 260 -15.61 3.85 -8.73
CA TRP A 260 -16.60 3.99 -7.68
C TRP A 260 -17.53 2.77 -7.63
N LEU A 261 -17.72 2.20 -6.43
CA LEU A 261 -18.64 1.06 -6.25
C LEU A 261 -20.11 1.44 -6.45
N HIS A 262 -20.44 2.71 -6.27
CA HIS A 262 -21.81 3.20 -6.43
C HIS A 262 -21.82 4.43 -7.35
N PRO A 263 -22.78 4.55 -8.26
CA PRO A 263 -22.79 5.65 -9.23
C PRO A 263 -22.94 7.04 -8.63
N THR A 264 -23.60 7.16 -7.48
CA THR A 264 -23.91 8.47 -6.85
C THR A 264 -23.43 8.62 -5.42
N LYS A 265 -23.10 7.52 -4.72
CA LYS A 265 -22.55 7.61 -3.36
C LYS A 265 -21.04 7.78 -3.43
N ARG A 266 -20.52 8.74 -2.71
CA ARG A 266 -19.09 9.05 -2.62
C ARG A 266 -18.65 9.09 -1.16
N SER A 267 -17.58 8.38 -0.82
CA SER A 267 -16.92 8.54 0.48
C SER A 267 -16.26 9.92 0.56
N ARG A 268 -16.07 10.39 1.79
CA ARG A 268 -15.26 11.58 2.04
C ARG A 268 -13.83 11.37 1.58
N THR A 269 -13.11 12.46 1.31
CA THR A 269 -11.67 12.47 1.12
C THR A 269 -10.98 11.75 2.28
N SER A 270 -9.93 11.01 1.97
CA SER A 270 -9.14 10.28 2.97
C SER A 270 -8.51 11.23 3.99
N SER A 271 -8.15 10.68 5.15
CA SER A 271 -7.36 11.41 6.16
C SER A 271 -6.08 11.99 5.56
N PHE A 272 -5.62 13.10 6.10
CA PHE A 272 -4.40 13.82 5.73
C PHE A 272 -4.49 14.66 4.45
N LEU A 273 -5.64 14.68 3.79
CA LEU A 273 -5.90 15.49 2.61
C LEU A 273 -6.86 16.62 2.96
N ASP A 274 -6.67 17.77 2.37
CA ASP A 274 -7.64 18.85 2.46
C ASP A 274 -8.94 18.45 1.78
N PHE A 275 -10.06 18.93 2.33
CA PHE A 275 -11.36 18.65 1.71
C PHE A 275 -11.41 19.33 0.35
N ASP A 276 -11.68 18.57 -0.70
CA ASP A 276 -12.10 19.12 -1.96
C ASP A 276 -13.59 19.51 -1.83
N GLU A 277 -13.87 20.78 -1.67
CA GLU A 277 -15.25 21.31 -1.53
C GLU A 277 -16.15 20.93 -2.70
N ARG A 278 -15.55 20.63 -3.87
CA ARG A 278 -16.26 20.20 -5.09
C ARG A 278 -16.84 18.78 -4.98
N LEU A 279 -16.36 17.98 -4.02
CA LEU A 279 -16.78 16.60 -3.79
C LEU A 279 -17.57 16.44 -2.49
N THR A 280 -18.38 17.42 -2.11
CA THR A 280 -19.27 17.34 -0.95
C THR A 280 -20.18 16.13 -1.10
N PRO A 281 -20.23 15.19 -0.11
CA PRO A 281 -21.13 14.05 -0.21
C PRO A 281 -22.56 14.55 -0.26
N LEU A 282 -23.33 14.15 -1.27
CA LEU A 282 -24.77 14.33 -1.28
C LEU A 282 -25.35 13.65 -0.02
N GLY A 283 -25.74 14.42 0.98
CA GLY A 283 -26.39 13.91 2.17
C GLY A 283 -25.85 14.34 3.54
N SER A 284 -24.98 15.34 3.66
CA SER A 284 -24.56 15.90 4.96
C SER A 284 -25.34 17.15 5.36
N ALA A 285 -26.66 17.16 5.12
CA ALA A 285 -27.57 18.10 5.77
C ALA A 285 -28.24 17.34 6.93
N GLY A 286 -27.83 17.61 8.17
CA GLY A 286 -28.56 17.23 9.38
C GLY A 286 -27.98 16.02 10.13
N ALA A 287 -27.14 16.27 11.12
CA ALA A 287 -27.27 15.87 12.52
C ALA A 287 -26.15 16.52 13.33
#